data_7a1d7d518b370920e94e9bd2c0de7e2d
#
_entry.id   7a1d7d518b370920e94e9bd2c0de7e2d
#
_cell.length_a   1.000
_cell.length_b   1.000
_cell.length_c   1.000
_cell.angle_alpha   90.00
_cell.angle_beta   90.00
_cell.angle_gamma   90.00
#
_symmetry.space_group_name_H-M   'P 1'
#
loop_
_entity.id
_entity.type
_entity.pdbx_description
1 polymer ?
#
loop_
_entity_poly.entity_id
_entity_poly.type
_entity_poly.pdbx_seq_one_letter_code
_entity_poly.pdbx_strand_id
1 'polypeptide(L)'
;MAKQSKNVDNQYVRKETFWLTTLLALAVGFFAGVMFAIFKSDPAAVPVQPQAQIPQTQAPQSPATDPGMLSVIAALEKETQANPTNVGSWIELGNSYFDTGQHEKSIQAYRRALELDPGNANVWTDMGVMYRRSGNPEEALKSFDKAIEVNPKHEISRMNKGIVLLHDMNDMDGAIAAWEGLLAVNPVAVAPTGQSIDQMIQQMKQQRDQLGPKQ
;
A
#
# COMPACT_ATOMS: atom_id res chain seq x y z
N MET A 1 -69.70 7.57 -6.75
CA MET A 1 -68.39 6.97 -6.37
C MET A 1 -67.21 7.97 -6.30
N ALA A 2 -67.41 9.27 -6.11
CA ALA A 2 -66.34 10.28 -6.14
C ALA A 2 -66.00 10.92 -4.77
N LYS A 3 -66.60 10.46 -3.66
CA LYS A 3 -66.38 11.04 -2.33
C LYS A 3 -65.39 10.32 -1.43
N GLN A 4 -64.93 9.11 -1.81
CA GLN A 4 -63.97 8.34 -0.99
C GLN A 4 -62.49 8.60 -1.37
N SER A 5 -62.18 9.05 -2.57
CA SER A 5 -60.80 9.30 -2.99
C SER A 5 -60.18 10.53 -2.37
N LYS A 6 -61.00 11.61 -2.11
CA LYS A 6 -60.46 12.85 -1.48
C LYS A 6 -60.07 12.74 0.00
N ASN A 7 -60.59 11.75 0.72
CA ASN A 7 -60.27 11.60 2.16
C ASN A 7 -58.98 10.82 2.39
N VAL A 8 -58.54 9.99 1.47
CA VAL A 8 -57.31 9.20 1.61
C VAL A 8 -56.10 10.10 1.35
N ASP A 9 -56.15 10.96 0.33
CA ASP A 9 -55.05 11.86 -0.02
C ASP A 9 -54.80 12.92 1.09
N ASN A 10 -55.87 13.43 1.71
CA ASN A 10 -55.75 14.40 2.81
C ASN A 10 -55.17 13.78 4.11
N GLN A 11 -55.34 12.48 4.31
CA GLN A 11 -54.79 11.81 5.49
C GLN A 11 -53.29 11.47 5.30
N TYR A 12 -52.89 11.20 4.08
CA TYR A 12 -51.48 10.94 3.76
C TYR A 12 -50.63 12.19 3.82
N VAL A 13 -51.08 13.28 3.24
CA VAL A 13 -50.41 14.60 3.30
C VAL A 13 -50.30 15.13 4.74
N ARG A 14 -51.27 14.87 5.61
CA ARG A 14 -51.20 15.25 7.05
C ARG A 14 -50.15 14.44 7.82
N LYS A 15 -49.95 13.18 7.47
CA LYS A 15 -48.90 12.34 8.11
C LYS A 15 -47.49 12.77 7.70
N GLU A 16 -47.26 13.05 6.44
CA GLU A 16 -45.94 13.51 5.97
C GLU A 16 -45.55 14.90 6.51
N THR A 17 -46.51 15.83 6.53
CA THR A 17 -46.27 17.16 7.14
C THR A 17 -46.03 17.06 8.63
N PHE A 18 -46.70 16.15 9.34
CA PHE A 18 -46.48 15.93 10.78
C PHE A 18 -45.06 15.38 11.05
N TRP A 19 -44.57 14.41 10.29
CA TRP A 19 -43.23 13.88 10.44
C TRP A 19 -42.13 14.88 10.06
N LEU A 20 -42.37 15.69 9.03
CA LEU A 20 -41.45 16.76 8.62
C LEU A 20 -41.34 17.85 9.67
N THR A 21 -42.43 18.26 10.27
CA THR A 21 -42.42 19.30 11.33
C THR A 21 -41.80 18.79 12.62
N THR A 22 -42.00 17.52 13.00
CA THR A 22 -41.34 16.91 14.17
C THR A 22 -39.86 16.74 13.98
N LEU A 23 -39.40 16.34 12.80
CA LEU A 23 -37.96 16.26 12.46
C LEU A 23 -37.28 17.62 12.48
N LEU A 24 -37.95 18.66 11.96
CA LEU A 24 -37.42 20.02 11.97
C LEU A 24 -37.34 20.58 13.39
N ALA A 25 -38.34 20.34 14.23
CA ALA A 25 -38.33 20.76 15.63
C ALA A 25 -37.24 20.10 16.46
N LEU A 26 -36.94 18.80 16.22
CA LEU A 26 -35.86 18.07 16.86
C LEU A 26 -34.48 18.59 16.43
N ALA A 27 -34.31 18.92 15.13
CA ALA A 27 -33.08 19.50 14.62
C ALA A 27 -32.79 20.87 15.24
N VAL A 28 -33.79 21.75 15.31
CA VAL A 28 -33.68 23.08 15.92
C VAL A 28 -33.39 22.97 17.42
N GLY A 29 -34.05 22.04 18.14
CA GLY A 29 -33.79 21.78 19.55
C GLY A 29 -32.38 21.27 19.84
N PHE A 30 -31.86 20.40 18.98
CA PHE A 30 -30.49 19.89 19.08
C PHE A 30 -29.46 21.00 18.89
N PHE A 31 -29.60 21.82 17.83
CA PHE A 31 -28.68 22.93 17.58
C PHE A 31 -28.74 24.00 18.69
N ALA A 32 -29.92 24.31 19.21
CA ALA A 32 -30.06 25.23 20.35
C ALA A 32 -29.43 24.68 21.63
N GLY A 33 -29.54 23.36 21.89
CA GLY A 33 -28.92 22.69 23.02
C GLY A 33 -27.38 22.67 22.94
N VAL A 34 -26.83 22.40 21.79
CA VAL A 34 -25.38 22.41 21.56
C VAL A 34 -24.80 23.83 21.70
N MET A 35 -25.49 24.86 21.14
CA MET A 35 -25.07 26.25 21.30
C MET A 35 -25.14 26.70 22.75
N PHE A 36 -26.18 26.30 23.49
CA PHE A 36 -26.29 26.64 24.91
C PHE A 36 -25.20 25.99 25.77
N ALA A 37 -24.83 24.74 25.46
CA ALA A 37 -23.73 24.04 26.13
C ALA A 37 -22.37 24.72 25.89
N ILE A 38 -22.14 25.23 24.69
CA ILE A 38 -20.89 25.95 24.33
C ILE A 38 -20.81 27.31 25.01
N PHE A 39 -21.94 28.05 25.10
CA PHE A 39 -21.97 29.39 25.72
C PHE A 39 -21.99 29.39 27.25
N LYS A 40 -22.42 28.30 27.88
CA LYS A 40 -22.49 28.18 29.34
C LYS A 40 -21.25 27.54 29.98
N SER A 41 -20.27 27.17 29.21
CA SER A 41 -18.96 26.71 29.71
C SER A 41 -18.16 27.94 30.14
N ASP A 42 -18.39 28.44 31.36
CA ASP A 42 -17.40 29.30 32.02
C ASP A 42 -16.05 28.58 32.01
N PRO A 43 -14.97 29.24 31.65
CA PRO A 43 -13.64 28.65 31.79
C PRO A 43 -13.29 28.70 33.30
N ALA A 44 -13.87 27.78 34.09
CA ALA A 44 -13.40 27.53 35.42
C ALA A 44 -11.93 27.14 35.32
N ALA A 45 -11.05 27.96 35.87
CA ALA A 45 -9.64 27.72 35.98
C ALA A 45 -9.39 26.32 36.56
N VAL A 46 -9.02 25.38 35.71
CA VAL A 46 -8.54 24.08 36.16
C VAL A 46 -7.21 24.34 36.88
N PRO A 47 -7.04 23.93 38.15
CA PRO A 47 -5.76 24.06 38.81
C PRO A 47 -4.73 23.29 37.98
N VAL A 48 -3.69 23.98 37.52
CA VAL A 48 -2.54 23.39 36.82
C VAL A 48 -1.85 22.46 37.80
N GLN A 49 -2.21 21.19 37.77
CA GLN A 49 -1.37 20.17 38.37
C GLN A 49 -0.05 20.12 37.55
N PRO A 50 1.12 19.98 38.20
CA PRO A 50 2.35 19.81 37.47
C PRO A 50 2.17 18.60 36.55
N GLN A 51 2.08 18.84 35.25
CA GLN A 51 2.03 17.80 34.24
C GLN A 51 3.29 16.96 34.44
N ALA A 52 3.08 15.73 34.92
CA ALA A 52 4.06 14.69 34.66
C ALA A 52 4.36 14.76 33.15
N GLN A 53 5.60 15.00 32.80
CA GLN A 53 6.06 15.01 31.41
C GLN A 53 5.61 13.72 30.79
N ILE A 54 4.53 13.80 29.97
CA ILE A 54 4.18 12.73 29.05
C ILE A 54 5.44 12.60 28.18
N PRO A 55 6.10 11.44 28.11
CA PRO A 55 7.18 11.25 27.17
C PRO A 55 6.64 11.72 25.82
N GLN A 56 7.26 12.73 25.23
CA GLN A 56 6.92 13.16 23.87
C GLN A 56 7.03 11.92 23.03
N THR A 57 5.88 11.38 22.60
CA THR A 57 5.83 10.35 21.58
C THR A 57 6.45 11.02 20.37
N GLN A 58 7.73 10.75 20.13
CA GLN A 58 8.42 11.22 18.94
C GLN A 58 7.54 10.82 17.77
N ALA A 59 7.16 11.78 16.94
CA ALA A 59 6.50 11.51 15.69
C ALA A 59 7.28 10.37 15.00
N PRO A 60 6.63 9.38 14.37
CA PRO A 60 7.33 8.28 13.73
C PRO A 60 8.38 8.89 12.80
N GLN A 61 9.64 8.75 13.18
CA GLN A 61 10.76 9.22 12.36
C GLN A 61 10.73 8.40 11.08
N SER A 62 10.80 9.07 9.95
CA SER A 62 10.96 8.37 8.67
C SER A 62 12.20 7.47 8.79
N PRO A 63 12.14 6.19 8.38
CA PRO A 63 13.30 5.28 8.49
C PRO A 63 14.59 5.88 7.91
N ALA A 64 14.46 6.76 6.90
CA ALA A 64 15.57 7.47 6.28
C ALA A 64 16.36 8.41 7.21
N THR A 65 15.82 8.77 8.38
CA THR A 65 16.44 9.73 9.31
C THR A 65 16.79 9.12 10.67
N ASP A 66 16.62 7.79 10.82
CA ASP A 66 17.03 7.10 12.05
C ASP A 66 18.56 7.12 12.19
N PRO A 67 19.12 7.78 13.24
CA PRO A 67 20.57 7.81 13.47
C PRO A 67 21.21 6.43 13.61
N GLY A 68 20.45 5.45 14.13
CA GLY A 68 20.88 4.06 14.23
C GLY A 68 21.09 3.45 12.85
N MET A 69 20.14 3.62 11.94
CA MET A 69 20.23 3.11 10.57
C MET A 69 21.36 3.80 9.78
N LEU A 70 21.56 5.10 9.96
CA LEU A 70 22.67 5.82 9.33
C LEU A 70 24.04 5.31 9.81
N SER A 71 24.17 4.94 11.08
CA SER A 71 25.42 4.36 11.62
C SER A 71 25.70 2.96 11.06
N VAL A 72 24.65 2.15 10.85
CA VAL A 72 24.75 0.83 10.21
C VAL A 72 25.20 0.98 8.75
N ILE A 73 24.59 1.90 7.99
CA ILE A 73 24.99 2.18 6.61
C ILE A 73 26.47 2.58 6.55
N ALA A 74 26.91 3.52 7.39
CA ALA A 74 28.31 3.97 7.41
C ALA A 74 29.29 2.84 7.76
N ALA A 75 28.91 1.93 8.66
CA ALA A 75 29.72 0.76 8.99
C ALA A 75 29.81 -0.22 7.81
N LEU A 76 28.69 -0.47 7.12
CA LEU A 76 28.62 -1.36 5.94
C LEU A 76 29.37 -0.75 4.74
N GLU A 77 29.27 0.55 4.50
CA GLU A 77 30.06 1.26 3.48
C GLU A 77 31.57 1.06 3.71
N LYS A 78 32.03 1.19 4.97
CA LYS A 78 33.43 0.93 5.33
C LYS A 78 33.81 -0.54 5.15
N GLU A 79 32.92 -1.46 5.54
CA GLU A 79 33.16 -2.90 5.41
C GLU A 79 33.27 -3.32 3.93
N THR A 80 32.38 -2.84 3.07
CA THR A 80 32.43 -3.14 1.63
C THR A 80 33.64 -2.56 0.93
N GLN A 81 34.21 -1.44 1.43
CA GLN A 81 35.47 -0.89 0.96
C GLN A 81 36.67 -1.75 1.39
N ALA A 82 36.67 -2.25 2.63
CA ALA A 82 37.74 -3.07 3.18
C ALA A 82 37.72 -4.51 2.59
N ASN A 83 36.52 -5.06 2.38
CA ASN A 83 36.28 -6.43 1.93
C ASN A 83 35.33 -6.45 0.72
N PRO A 84 35.78 -5.98 -0.46
CA PRO A 84 34.92 -5.78 -1.65
C PRO A 84 34.40 -7.06 -2.27
N THR A 85 34.89 -8.23 -1.86
CA THR A 85 34.43 -9.56 -2.30
C THR A 85 33.45 -10.21 -1.34
N ASN A 86 33.11 -9.55 -0.21
CA ASN A 86 32.14 -10.06 0.73
C ASN A 86 30.71 -9.78 0.20
N VAL A 87 30.10 -10.81 -0.40
CA VAL A 87 28.74 -10.75 -0.94
C VAL A 87 27.72 -10.34 0.11
N GLY A 88 27.85 -10.92 1.33
CA GLY A 88 26.92 -10.64 2.44
C GLY A 88 26.89 -9.16 2.80
N SER A 89 28.07 -8.51 2.93
CA SER A 89 28.14 -7.09 3.24
C SER A 89 27.49 -6.20 2.17
N TRP A 90 27.62 -6.55 0.89
CA TRP A 90 26.94 -5.84 -0.19
C TRP A 90 25.42 -6.02 -0.15
N ILE A 91 24.93 -7.21 0.18
CA ILE A 91 23.49 -7.47 0.35
C ILE A 91 22.95 -6.67 1.52
N GLU A 92 23.61 -6.70 2.67
CA GLU A 92 23.19 -5.94 3.87
C GLU A 92 23.21 -4.43 3.65
N LEU A 93 24.20 -3.92 2.92
CA LEU A 93 24.25 -2.52 2.50
C LEU A 93 23.07 -2.17 1.58
N GLY A 94 22.77 -3.05 0.61
CA GLY A 94 21.62 -2.91 -0.28
C GLY A 94 20.31 -2.87 0.50
N ASN A 95 20.12 -3.77 1.47
CA ASN A 95 18.94 -3.82 2.33
C ASN A 95 18.81 -2.55 3.19
N SER A 96 19.93 -2.06 3.76
CA SER A 96 19.90 -0.83 4.57
C SER A 96 19.53 0.39 3.74
N TYR A 97 19.99 0.47 2.50
CA TYR A 97 19.56 1.51 1.55
C TYR A 97 18.10 1.34 1.11
N PHE A 98 17.65 0.08 0.92
CA PHE A 98 16.27 -0.24 0.62
C PHE A 98 15.32 0.28 1.72
N ASP A 99 15.62 -0.04 2.99
CA ASP A 99 14.82 0.33 4.15
C ASP A 99 14.78 1.85 4.37
N THR A 100 15.85 2.54 3.98
CA THR A 100 15.93 4.02 4.06
C THR A 100 15.47 4.74 2.79
N GLY A 101 14.95 4.01 1.79
CA GLY A 101 14.42 4.57 0.54
C GLY A 101 15.48 5.17 -0.39
N GLN A 102 16.75 4.81 -0.19
CA GLN A 102 17.86 5.26 -1.04
C GLN A 102 17.99 4.33 -2.27
N HIS A 103 17.01 4.41 -3.17
CA HIS A 103 16.77 3.42 -4.23
C HIS A 103 18.00 3.19 -5.12
N GLU A 104 18.63 4.26 -5.59
CA GLU A 104 19.80 4.18 -6.50
C GLU A 104 21.01 3.55 -5.82
N LYS A 105 21.25 3.86 -4.54
CA LYS A 105 22.34 3.27 -3.77
C LYS A 105 22.07 1.79 -3.48
N SER A 106 20.83 1.45 -3.16
CA SER A 106 20.40 0.06 -2.99
C SER A 106 20.66 -0.76 -4.27
N ILE A 107 20.25 -0.24 -5.44
CA ILE A 107 20.51 -0.87 -6.75
C ILE A 107 22.01 -1.08 -6.97
N GLN A 108 22.84 -0.08 -6.65
CA GLN A 108 24.29 -0.21 -6.81
C GLN A 108 24.88 -1.31 -5.92
N ALA A 109 24.47 -1.37 -4.65
CA ALA A 109 24.94 -2.38 -3.71
C ALA A 109 24.50 -3.79 -4.14
N TYR A 110 23.22 -3.98 -4.52
CA TYR A 110 22.70 -5.25 -5.04
C TYR A 110 23.40 -5.67 -6.34
N ARG A 111 23.70 -4.73 -7.24
CA ARG A 111 24.46 -5.04 -8.46
C ARG A 111 25.84 -5.58 -8.12
N ARG A 112 26.54 -4.98 -7.14
CA ARG A 112 27.85 -5.52 -6.69
C ARG A 112 27.72 -6.91 -6.07
N ALA A 113 26.68 -7.15 -5.26
CA ALA A 113 26.41 -8.49 -4.74
C ALA A 113 26.17 -9.52 -5.87
N LEU A 114 25.40 -9.14 -6.90
CA LEU A 114 25.06 -10.01 -8.04
C LEU A 114 26.23 -10.22 -9.03
N GLU A 115 27.18 -9.29 -9.09
CA GLU A 115 28.44 -9.51 -9.82
C GLU A 115 29.28 -10.62 -9.16
N LEU A 116 29.17 -10.77 -7.85
CA LEU A 116 29.90 -11.78 -7.08
C LEU A 116 29.12 -13.10 -6.96
N ASP A 117 27.80 -13.01 -6.79
CA ASP A 117 26.87 -14.15 -6.71
C ASP A 117 25.64 -13.90 -7.60
N PRO A 118 25.71 -14.22 -8.90
CA PRO A 118 24.59 -14.04 -9.83
C PRO A 118 23.43 -15.02 -9.57
N GLY A 119 23.64 -16.04 -8.73
CA GLY A 119 22.68 -17.09 -8.41
C GLY A 119 21.64 -16.69 -7.35
N ASN A 120 21.67 -15.46 -6.82
CA ASN A 120 20.79 -15.06 -5.73
C ASN A 120 19.48 -14.45 -6.25
N ALA A 121 18.43 -15.27 -6.37
CA ALA A 121 17.12 -14.85 -6.84
C ALA A 121 16.47 -13.78 -5.94
N ASN A 122 16.73 -13.80 -4.62
CA ASN A 122 16.18 -12.78 -3.71
C ASN A 122 16.78 -11.41 -4.03
N VAL A 123 18.10 -11.32 -4.18
CA VAL A 123 18.78 -10.06 -4.50
C VAL A 123 18.33 -9.50 -5.86
N TRP A 124 18.14 -10.37 -6.87
CA TRP A 124 17.52 -9.96 -8.15
C TRP A 124 16.12 -9.36 -7.93
N THR A 125 15.32 -9.98 -7.05
CA THR A 125 13.97 -9.51 -6.76
C THR A 125 13.99 -8.15 -6.05
N ASP A 126 14.82 -7.99 -5.02
CA ASP A 126 14.94 -6.75 -4.24
C ASP A 126 15.44 -5.60 -5.12
N MET A 127 16.41 -5.88 -6.00
CA MET A 127 16.86 -4.92 -7.01
C MET A 127 15.72 -4.50 -7.95
N GLY A 128 14.90 -5.45 -8.39
CA GLY A 128 13.72 -5.18 -9.21
C GLY A 128 12.70 -4.28 -8.50
N VAL A 129 12.47 -4.51 -7.21
CA VAL A 129 11.61 -3.63 -6.39
C VAL A 129 12.18 -2.21 -6.31
N MET A 130 13.50 -2.06 -6.19
CA MET A 130 14.14 -0.74 -6.17
C MET A 130 14.05 -0.04 -7.53
N TYR A 131 14.23 -0.76 -8.64
CA TYR A 131 14.00 -0.20 -9.97
C TYR A 131 12.57 0.30 -10.14
N ARG A 132 11.58 -0.48 -9.72
CA ARG A 132 10.18 -0.04 -9.76
C ARG A 132 9.96 1.23 -8.95
N ARG A 133 10.48 1.29 -7.71
CA ARG A 133 10.34 2.45 -6.81
C ARG A 133 11.06 3.70 -7.33
N SER A 134 12.11 3.53 -8.12
CA SER A 134 12.82 4.63 -8.81
C SER A 134 12.20 5.02 -10.16
N GLY A 135 11.03 4.44 -10.51
CA GLY A 135 10.32 4.77 -11.74
C GLY A 135 10.87 4.11 -13.00
N ASN A 136 11.57 2.99 -12.86
CA ASN A 136 12.18 2.23 -13.96
C ASN A 136 11.54 0.83 -14.09
N PRO A 137 10.25 0.73 -14.50
CA PRO A 137 9.52 -0.53 -14.52
C PRO A 137 10.11 -1.57 -15.49
N GLU A 138 10.70 -1.15 -16.61
CA GLU A 138 11.35 -2.06 -17.56
C GLU A 138 12.55 -2.78 -16.95
N GLU A 139 13.39 -2.07 -16.18
CA GLU A 139 14.53 -2.67 -15.49
C GLU A 139 14.07 -3.55 -14.32
N ALA A 140 12.93 -3.19 -13.67
CA ALA A 140 12.31 -4.04 -12.68
C ALA A 140 11.88 -5.38 -13.27
N LEU A 141 11.22 -5.38 -14.43
CA LEU A 141 10.82 -6.61 -15.13
C LEU A 141 12.03 -7.49 -15.49
N LYS A 142 13.11 -6.90 -16.03
CA LYS A 142 14.34 -7.63 -16.33
C LYS A 142 14.94 -8.30 -15.08
N SER A 143 14.91 -7.60 -13.95
CA SER A 143 15.41 -8.12 -12.68
C SER A 143 14.56 -9.28 -12.16
N PHE A 144 13.21 -9.16 -12.24
CA PHE A 144 12.31 -10.26 -11.87
C PHE A 144 12.46 -11.46 -12.81
N ASP A 145 12.67 -11.24 -14.11
CA ASP A 145 12.93 -12.32 -15.07
C ASP A 145 14.23 -13.06 -14.75
N LYS A 146 15.28 -12.33 -14.35
CA LYS A 146 16.54 -12.95 -13.89
C LYS A 146 16.33 -13.75 -12.60
N ALA A 147 15.55 -13.25 -11.65
CA ALA A 147 15.22 -14.02 -10.45
C ALA A 147 14.47 -15.32 -10.78
N ILE A 148 13.53 -15.29 -11.75
CA ILE A 148 12.79 -16.46 -12.21
C ILE A 148 13.67 -17.42 -13.01
N GLU A 149 14.62 -16.90 -13.80
CA GLU A 149 15.61 -17.71 -14.53
C GLU A 149 16.51 -18.49 -13.55
N VAL A 150 17.00 -17.82 -12.51
CA VAL A 150 17.86 -18.39 -11.47
C VAL A 150 17.08 -19.38 -10.59
N ASN A 151 15.87 -19.03 -10.21
CA ASN A 151 14.98 -19.87 -9.42
C ASN A 151 13.59 -19.93 -10.05
N PRO A 152 13.30 -20.95 -10.88
CA PRO A 152 12.00 -21.09 -11.54
C PRO A 152 10.79 -21.21 -10.59
N LYS A 153 11.02 -21.50 -9.30
CA LYS A 153 9.98 -21.56 -8.27
C LYS A 153 9.87 -20.29 -7.43
N HIS A 154 10.56 -19.20 -7.82
CA HIS A 154 10.56 -17.97 -7.03
C HIS A 154 9.22 -17.23 -7.16
N GLU A 155 8.36 -17.40 -6.17
CA GLU A 155 6.99 -16.85 -6.16
C GLU A 155 6.96 -15.33 -6.11
N ILE A 156 7.83 -14.72 -5.27
CA ILE A 156 7.85 -13.27 -5.04
C ILE A 156 8.16 -12.51 -6.31
N SER A 157 9.11 -13.02 -7.15
CA SER A 157 9.42 -12.38 -8.43
C SER A 157 8.25 -12.43 -9.40
N ARG A 158 7.53 -13.57 -9.47
CA ARG A 158 6.34 -13.70 -10.32
C ARG A 158 5.22 -12.80 -9.87
N MET A 159 5.02 -12.69 -8.56
CA MET A 159 4.04 -11.77 -7.97
C MET A 159 4.37 -10.32 -8.36
N ASN A 160 5.61 -9.88 -8.09
CA ASN A 160 6.05 -8.51 -8.37
C ASN A 160 6.07 -8.20 -9.88
N LYS A 161 6.42 -9.17 -10.73
CA LYS A 161 6.34 -9.02 -12.19
C LYS A 161 4.92 -8.69 -12.62
N GLY A 162 3.92 -9.44 -12.14
CA GLY A 162 2.51 -9.17 -12.46
C GLY A 162 2.06 -7.79 -11.94
N ILE A 163 2.51 -7.38 -10.76
CA ILE A 163 2.20 -6.06 -10.20
C ILE A 163 2.74 -4.93 -11.11
N VAL A 164 4.00 -5.04 -11.57
CA VAL A 164 4.60 -4.03 -12.47
C VAL A 164 3.85 -3.99 -13.81
N LEU A 165 3.59 -5.15 -14.41
CA LEU A 165 2.88 -5.23 -15.69
C LEU A 165 1.50 -4.58 -15.58
N LEU A 166 0.75 -4.86 -14.50
CA LEU A 166 -0.60 -4.34 -14.32
C LEU A 166 -0.61 -2.83 -14.05
N HIS A 167 0.18 -2.38 -13.07
CA HIS A 167 0.03 -1.03 -12.51
C HIS A 167 0.96 0.00 -13.14
N ASP A 168 2.15 -0.41 -13.56
CA ASP A 168 3.16 0.52 -14.06
C ASP A 168 3.22 0.51 -15.60
N MET A 169 2.90 -0.63 -16.23
CA MET A 169 2.94 -0.80 -17.70
C MET A 169 1.54 -0.84 -18.35
N ASN A 170 0.46 -0.90 -17.56
CA ASN A 170 -0.91 -1.08 -18.07
C ASN A 170 -1.08 -2.32 -18.98
N ASP A 171 -0.27 -3.35 -18.74
CA ASP A 171 -0.29 -4.61 -19.47
C ASP A 171 -1.05 -5.67 -18.66
N MET A 172 -2.38 -5.70 -18.85
CA MET A 172 -3.25 -6.65 -18.18
C MET A 172 -2.98 -8.10 -18.61
N ASP A 173 -2.72 -8.33 -19.89
CA ASP A 173 -2.47 -9.68 -20.42
C ASP A 173 -1.13 -10.22 -19.91
N GLY A 174 -0.10 -9.38 -19.89
CA GLY A 174 1.18 -9.73 -19.29
C GLY A 174 1.07 -10.02 -17.80
N ALA A 175 0.28 -9.25 -17.06
CA ALA A 175 0.05 -9.46 -15.62
C ALA A 175 -0.65 -10.81 -15.37
N ILE A 176 -1.70 -11.12 -16.14
CA ILE A 176 -2.40 -12.41 -16.10
C ILE A 176 -1.40 -13.55 -16.33
N ALA A 177 -0.58 -13.47 -17.40
CA ALA A 177 0.41 -14.51 -17.72
C ALA A 177 1.46 -14.68 -16.60
N ALA A 178 1.95 -13.59 -16.00
CA ALA A 178 2.89 -13.64 -14.89
C ALA A 178 2.29 -14.35 -13.66
N TRP A 179 1.03 -14.06 -13.33
CA TRP A 179 0.34 -14.67 -12.19
C TRP A 179 -0.18 -16.09 -12.46
N GLU A 180 -0.50 -16.44 -13.71
CA GLU A 180 -0.70 -17.85 -14.11
C GLU A 180 0.59 -18.66 -13.91
N GLY A 181 1.74 -18.06 -14.24
CA GLY A 181 3.04 -18.64 -13.92
C GLY A 181 3.31 -18.77 -12.43
N LEU A 182 2.75 -17.89 -11.57
CA LEU A 182 2.80 -18.04 -10.12
C LEU A 182 1.92 -19.22 -9.66
N LEU A 183 0.68 -19.33 -10.15
CA LEU A 183 -0.19 -20.45 -9.82
C LEU A 183 0.34 -21.80 -10.26
N ALA A 184 1.13 -21.85 -11.34
CA ALA A 184 1.79 -23.08 -11.78
C ALA A 184 2.81 -23.61 -10.75
N VAL A 185 3.42 -22.75 -9.93
CA VAL A 185 4.36 -23.14 -8.87
C VAL A 185 3.72 -23.16 -7.49
N ASN A 186 2.68 -22.36 -7.26
CA ASN A 186 1.89 -22.32 -6.02
C ASN A 186 0.40 -22.14 -6.35
N PRO A 187 -0.39 -23.21 -6.48
CA PRO A 187 -1.81 -23.15 -6.86
C PRO A 187 -2.71 -22.42 -5.84
N VAL A 188 -2.23 -22.21 -4.62
CA VAL A 188 -2.98 -21.54 -3.54
C VAL A 188 -2.41 -20.16 -3.20
N ALA A 189 -1.64 -19.57 -4.12
CA ALA A 189 -1.02 -18.26 -3.91
C ALA A 189 -2.07 -17.19 -3.61
N VAL A 190 -1.73 -16.31 -2.67
CA VAL A 190 -2.54 -15.15 -2.28
C VAL A 190 -1.75 -13.87 -2.44
N ALA A 191 -2.42 -12.80 -2.81
CA ALA A 191 -1.84 -11.46 -2.83
C ALA A 191 -1.57 -10.95 -1.41
N PRO A 192 -0.74 -9.92 -1.21
CA PRO A 192 -0.52 -9.29 0.09
C PRO A 192 -1.80 -8.78 0.76
N THR A 193 -2.85 -8.53 -0.03
CA THR A 193 -4.20 -8.16 0.44
C THR A 193 -5.00 -9.32 1.00
N GLY A 194 -4.49 -10.56 0.90
CA GLY A 194 -5.20 -11.79 1.26
C GLY A 194 -6.12 -12.34 0.18
N GLN A 195 -6.27 -11.67 -0.97
CA GLN A 195 -7.08 -12.16 -2.08
C GLN A 195 -6.36 -13.28 -2.82
N SER A 196 -7.09 -14.34 -3.22
CA SER A 196 -6.54 -15.41 -4.06
C SER A 196 -6.12 -14.87 -5.42
N ILE A 197 -4.93 -15.27 -5.87
CA ILE A 197 -4.42 -14.91 -7.21
C ILE A 197 -5.31 -15.48 -8.32
N ASP A 198 -5.84 -16.68 -8.15
CA ASP A 198 -6.79 -17.24 -9.10
C ASP A 198 -8.04 -16.35 -9.26
N GLN A 199 -8.63 -15.91 -8.15
CA GLN A 199 -9.77 -14.99 -8.20
C GLN A 199 -9.45 -13.66 -8.88
N MET A 200 -8.26 -13.11 -8.61
CA MET A 200 -7.80 -11.88 -9.28
C MET A 200 -7.70 -12.07 -10.80
N ILE A 201 -7.09 -13.17 -11.24
CA ILE A 201 -6.97 -13.51 -12.67
C ILE A 201 -8.35 -13.64 -13.32
N GLN A 202 -9.30 -14.35 -12.69
CA GLN A 202 -10.65 -14.51 -13.21
C GLN A 202 -11.37 -13.17 -13.36
N GLN A 203 -11.27 -12.29 -12.37
CA GLN A 203 -11.85 -10.94 -12.44
C GLN A 203 -11.23 -10.12 -13.58
N MET A 204 -9.92 -10.17 -13.75
CA MET A 204 -9.23 -9.47 -14.83
C MET A 204 -9.62 -9.98 -16.22
N LYS A 205 -9.75 -11.29 -16.39
CA LYS A 205 -10.24 -11.89 -17.64
C LYS A 205 -11.66 -11.44 -17.96
N GLN A 206 -12.56 -11.44 -16.99
CA GLN A 206 -13.93 -10.94 -17.16
C GLN A 206 -13.95 -9.46 -17.55
N GLN A 207 -13.14 -8.63 -16.89
CA GLN A 207 -13.00 -7.21 -17.22
C GLN A 207 -12.47 -7.00 -18.64
N ARG A 208 -11.43 -7.72 -19.04
CA ARG A 208 -10.87 -7.68 -20.40
C ARG A 208 -11.92 -8.03 -21.46
N ASP A 209 -12.68 -9.10 -21.23
CA ASP A 209 -13.70 -9.57 -22.16
C ASP A 209 -14.87 -8.57 -22.31
N GLN A 210 -15.18 -7.81 -21.24
CA GLN A 210 -16.18 -6.72 -21.28
C GLN A 210 -15.69 -5.48 -22.05
N LEU A 211 -14.39 -5.21 -22.03
CA LEU A 211 -13.80 -4.06 -22.73
C LEU A 211 -13.67 -4.29 -24.25
N GLY A 212 -13.79 -5.54 -24.70
CA GLY A 212 -13.61 -5.90 -26.11
C GLY A 212 -12.15 -5.83 -26.58
N PRO A 213 -11.85 -6.26 -27.82
CA PRO A 213 -10.49 -6.19 -28.35
C PRO A 213 -10.06 -4.72 -28.48
N LYS A 214 -8.85 -4.40 -28.00
CA LYS A 214 -8.22 -3.09 -28.25
C LYS A 214 -8.11 -2.91 -29.77
N GLN A 215 -8.79 -1.87 -30.30
CA GLN A 215 -8.70 -1.46 -31.70
C GLN A 215 -7.35 -0.83 -32.02
#